data_96dc53f51b5d6d5de53aa6780df792bb
#
_entry.id   96dc53f51b5d6d5de53aa6780df792bb
#
_cell.length_a   1.000
_cell.length_b   1.000
_cell.length_c   1.000
_cell.angle_alpha   90.00
_cell.angle_beta   90.00
_cell.angle_gamma   90.00
#
_symmetry.space_group_name_H-M   'P 1'
#
loop_
_entity.id
_entity.type
_entity.pdbx_description
1 polymer ?
#
loop_
_entity_poly.entity_id
_entity_poly.type
_entity_poly.pdbx_seq_one_letter_code
_entity_poly.pdbx_strand_id
1 'polypeptide(L)'
;TSPLLDLFGRDNTNDGGGGNVRFHHFSGLDDHGYPRLYLNFPEETIAPLADYGGGSGCGGMYLHEPGFPEKWNHAPLTCDWGTAGLWKHTVERRGAGFVETAKPERFIEVPRPTDADVDGMSRVYQASWKGPSSFKWAGAEHGYVIQTRPKDFSPEELPEFQKLTDPELVEIFEGESQVRALAAQRVL
;
A
#
# COMPACT_ATOMS: atom_id res chain seq x y z
N THR A 1 1.13 4.69 -4.24
CA THR A 1 1.03 6.18 -4.22
C THR A 1 -0.42 6.62 -4.17
N SER A 2 -0.71 7.78 -3.53
CA SER A 2 -2.02 8.43 -3.61
C SER A 2 -2.31 8.98 -5.01
N PRO A 3 -3.55 9.40 -5.32
CA PRO A 3 -3.86 10.10 -6.58
C PRO A 3 -3.03 11.38 -6.80
N LEU A 4 -2.55 12.01 -5.73
CA LEU A 4 -1.68 13.18 -5.78
C LEU A 4 -0.18 12.82 -5.68
N LEU A 5 0.15 11.55 -5.91
CA LEU A 5 1.51 11.00 -5.89
C LEU A 5 2.21 11.00 -4.52
N ASP A 6 1.47 11.19 -3.42
CA ASP A 6 2.05 10.99 -2.09
C ASP A 6 2.46 9.51 -1.92
N LEU A 7 3.68 9.28 -1.53
CA LEU A 7 4.23 7.93 -1.34
C LEU A 7 4.21 7.56 0.15
N PHE A 8 3.58 6.44 0.45
CA PHE A 8 3.56 5.87 1.80
C PHE A 8 4.20 4.49 1.79
N GLY A 9 4.79 4.12 2.91
CA GLY A 9 5.38 2.80 3.07
C GLY A 9 5.64 2.45 4.53
N ARG A 10 5.74 1.15 4.78
CA ARG A 10 6.16 0.62 6.07
C ARG A 10 7.58 0.07 5.92
N ASP A 11 8.46 0.47 6.81
CA ASP A 11 9.80 -0.10 6.81
C ASP A 11 9.87 -1.48 7.47
N ASN A 12 10.99 -2.15 7.27
CA ASN A 12 11.30 -3.43 7.89
C ASN A 12 12.72 -3.34 8.45
N THR A 13 12.82 -2.89 9.70
CA THR A 13 14.11 -2.56 10.30
C THR A 13 14.80 -3.73 10.97
N ASN A 14 14.05 -4.75 11.42
CA ASN A 14 14.65 -5.92 12.04
C ASN A 14 13.63 -7.06 12.25
N ASP A 15 13.76 -8.12 11.49
CA ASP A 15 12.95 -9.35 11.64
C ASP A 15 13.19 -10.09 12.95
N GLY A 16 14.27 -9.81 13.65
CA GLY A 16 14.72 -10.54 14.84
C GLY A 16 14.63 -9.79 16.17
N GLY A 17 14.09 -8.59 16.18
CA GLY A 17 14.01 -7.73 17.35
C GLY A 17 15.17 -6.73 17.47
N GLY A 18 14.92 -5.58 18.07
CA GLY A 18 15.86 -4.46 18.25
C GLY A 18 15.63 -3.27 17.33
N GLY A 19 14.74 -3.37 16.35
CA GLY A 19 14.22 -2.27 15.55
C GLY A 19 12.70 -2.37 15.47
N ASN A 20 12.05 -1.24 15.29
CA ASN A 20 10.60 -1.16 15.14
C ASN A 20 10.21 -1.07 13.69
N VAL A 21 9.05 -1.58 13.36
CA VAL A 21 8.38 -1.35 12.07
C VAL A 21 7.67 -0.01 12.15
N ARG A 22 8.03 0.90 11.25
CA ARG A 22 7.54 2.27 11.26
C ARG A 22 6.80 2.56 9.95
N PHE A 23 5.83 3.45 10.00
CA PHE A 23 5.07 3.91 8.84
C PHE A 23 5.48 5.31 8.46
N HIS A 24 5.77 5.53 7.18
CA HIS A 24 6.33 6.76 6.64
C HIS A 24 5.47 7.35 5.53
N HIS A 25 5.52 8.67 5.41
CA HIS A 25 5.28 9.41 4.20
C HIS A 25 6.64 9.86 3.64
N PHE A 26 6.89 9.57 2.37
CA PHE A 26 8.13 9.92 1.69
C PHE A 26 7.90 11.18 0.85
N SER A 27 8.48 12.31 1.27
CA SER A 27 8.32 13.61 0.60
C SER A 27 9.40 13.89 -0.45
N GLY A 28 10.33 12.96 -0.64
CA GLY A 28 11.51 13.07 -1.50
C GLY A 28 12.71 13.65 -0.76
N LEU A 29 13.89 13.16 -1.06
CA LEU A 29 15.17 13.53 -0.41
C LEU A 29 15.18 13.38 1.13
N ASP A 30 14.29 12.58 1.67
CA ASP A 30 14.14 12.36 3.09
C ASP A 30 15.14 11.33 3.61
N ASP A 31 15.74 11.59 4.77
CA ASP A 31 16.47 10.59 5.54
C ASP A 31 15.61 10.12 6.72
N HIS A 32 15.18 8.87 6.67
CA HIS A 32 14.40 8.22 7.72
C HIS A 32 15.27 7.43 8.71
N GLY A 33 16.59 7.55 8.61
CA GLY A 33 17.56 6.97 9.53
C GLY A 33 17.73 5.47 9.44
N TYR A 34 17.30 4.83 8.36
CA TYR A 34 17.50 3.39 8.16
C TYR A 34 19.00 3.10 7.91
N PRO A 35 19.57 2.04 8.49
CA PRO A 35 18.95 1.04 9.37
C PRO A 35 19.11 1.34 10.87
N ARG A 36 19.84 2.35 11.29
CA ARG A 36 20.21 2.55 12.70
C ARG A 36 20.18 3.98 13.21
N LEU A 37 20.28 4.98 12.36
CA LEU A 37 20.39 6.39 12.78
C LEU A 37 19.17 6.82 13.59
N TYR A 38 17.98 6.37 13.25
CA TYR A 38 16.75 6.66 13.97
C TYR A 38 16.75 6.18 15.43
N LEU A 39 17.61 5.20 15.79
CA LEU A 39 17.80 4.75 17.18
C LEU A 39 18.84 5.57 17.92
N ASN A 40 19.87 6.03 17.21
CA ASN A 40 21.02 6.70 17.81
C ASN A 40 20.91 8.23 17.73
N PHE A 41 20.34 8.75 16.67
CA PHE A 41 20.24 10.19 16.37
C PHE A 41 18.86 10.50 15.76
N PRO A 42 17.75 10.24 16.50
CA PRO A 42 16.40 10.42 15.96
C PRO A 42 16.10 11.86 15.54
N GLU A 43 16.77 12.84 16.15
CA GLU A 43 16.65 14.26 15.84
C GLU A 43 17.28 14.66 14.49
N GLU A 44 18.10 13.82 13.92
CA GLU A 44 18.74 14.03 12.62
C GLU A 44 17.95 13.41 11.47
N THR A 45 16.82 12.75 11.75
CA THR A 45 16.02 12.02 10.78
C THR A 45 14.58 12.50 10.74
N ILE A 46 13.90 12.23 9.62
CA ILE A 46 12.46 12.51 9.51
C ILE A 46 11.69 11.50 10.38
N ALA A 47 10.91 12.02 11.31
CA ALA A 47 10.07 11.19 12.16
C ALA A 47 9.04 10.39 11.35
N PRO A 48 8.77 9.11 11.70
CA PRO A 48 7.70 8.33 11.10
C PRO A 48 6.33 8.90 11.46
N LEU A 49 5.31 8.57 10.69
CA LEU A 49 3.91 8.85 11.01
C LEU A 49 3.44 8.02 12.20
N ALA A 50 3.96 6.80 12.32
CA ALA A 50 3.71 5.91 13.43
C ALA A 50 4.83 4.87 13.61
N ASP A 51 4.89 4.31 14.81
CA ASP A 51 5.78 3.22 15.21
C ASP A 51 4.91 2.11 15.79
N TYR A 52 5.00 0.91 15.21
CA TYR A 52 4.16 -0.25 15.58
C TYR A 52 4.89 -1.29 16.43
N GLY A 53 6.15 -1.06 16.75
CA GLY A 53 6.98 -2.05 17.44
C GLY A 53 7.33 -3.21 16.54
N GLY A 54 7.16 -4.45 17.03
CA GLY A 54 7.48 -5.63 16.27
C GLY A 54 6.61 -5.84 15.04
N GLY A 55 7.18 -6.45 14.00
CA GLY A 55 6.51 -6.77 12.75
C GLY A 55 7.53 -7.06 11.66
N SER A 56 7.06 -7.15 10.44
CA SER A 56 7.89 -7.29 9.25
C SER A 56 7.16 -6.63 8.09
N GLY A 57 7.36 -5.32 7.95
CA GLY A 57 6.77 -4.52 6.88
C GLY A 57 7.26 -4.98 5.51
N CYS A 58 6.37 -5.05 4.56
CA CYS A 58 6.66 -5.43 3.19
C CYS A 58 5.79 -4.58 2.23
N GLY A 59 5.40 -5.08 1.08
CA GLY A 59 4.69 -4.33 0.07
C GLY A 59 3.43 -3.59 0.54
N GLY A 60 2.87 -2.81 -0.33
CA GLY A 60 1.66 -2.04 -0.03
C GLY A 60 1.17 -1.24 -1.22
N MET A 61 -0.05 -0.72 -1.10
CA MET A 61 -0.73 0.05 -2.15
C MET A 61 -1.47 1.25 -1.56
N TYR A 62 -1.97 2.11 -2.41
CA TYR A 62 -3.00 3.09 -2.05
C TYR A 62 -4.31 2.64 -2.70
N LEU A 63 -5.35 2.46 -1.90
CA LEU A 63 -6.66 2.09 -2.42
C LEU A 63 -7.47 3.35 -2.71
N HIS A 64 -7.76 3.57 -3.97
CA HIS A 64 -8.63 4.64 -4.47
C HIS A 64 -9.34 4.14 -5.72
N GLU A 65 -10.36 3.31 -5.49
CA GLU A 65 -11.10 2.64 -6.55
C GLU A 65 -12.60 2.65 -6.25
N PRO A 66 -13.46 2.79 -7.27
CA PRO A 66 -14.90 2.76 -7.06
C PRO A 66 -15.38 1.41 -6.51
N GLY A 67 -16.54 1.44 -5.85
CA GLY A 67 -17.19 0.25 -5.30
C GLY A 67 -16.70 -0.20 -3.93
N PHE A 68 -15.51 0.21 -3.48
CA PHE A 68 -15.09 -0.03 -2.10
C PHE A 68 -15.82 0.88 -1.12
N PRO A 69 -16.26 0.38 0.05
CA PRO A 69 -16.81 1.22 1.10
C PRO A 69 -15.82 2.31 1.52
N GLU A 70 -16.32 3.52 1.80
CA GLU A 70 -15.52 4.67 2.24
C GLU A 70 -14.57 4.32 3.40
N LYS A 71 -15.03 3.48 4.33
CA LYS A 71 -14.21 2.98 5.43
C LYS A 71 -12.85 2.43 4.97
N TRP A 72 -12.78 1.80 3.80
CA TRP A 72 -11.59 1.12 3.30
C TRP A 72 -10.89 1.86 2.17
N ASN A 73 -11.60 2.78 1.52
CA ASN A 73 -11.13 3.52 0.35
C ASN A 73 -10.31 4.76 0.73
N HIS A 74 -9.69 5.39 -0.24
CA HIS A 74 -8.92 6.63 -0.13
C HIS A 74 -7.80 6.58 0.92
N ALA A 75 -7.11 5.46 1.02
CA ALA A 75 -6.15 5.23 2.09
C ALA A 75 -4.95 4.38 1.64
N PRO A 76 -3.77 4.59 2.25
CA PRO A 76 -2.67 3.66 2.11
C PRO A 76 -2.96 2.36 2.86
N LEU A 77 -2.62 1.25 2.23
CA LEU A 77 -2.65 -0.09 2.81
C LEU A 77 -1.26 -0.70 2.73
N THR A 78 -0.80 -1.31 3.82
CA THR A 78 0.52 -1.93 3.88
C THR A 78 0.44 -3.39 4.34
N CYS A 79 1.24 -4.23 3.72
CA CYS A 79 1.43 -5.60 4.16
C CYS A 79 2.37 -5.66 5.37
N ASP A 80 2.07 -6.52 6.31
CA ASP A 80 2.98 -6.88 7.38
C ASP A 80 3.03 -8.40 7.53
N TRP A 81 4.16 -8.97 7.15
CA TRP A 81 4.43 -10.40 7.16
C TRP A 81 4.39 -11.00 8.58
N GLY A 82 4.90 -10.24 9.56
CA GLY A 82 4.98 -10.67 10.96
C GLY A 82 3.63 -10.68 11.66
N THR A 83 2.75 -9.73 11.34
CA THR A 83 1.41 -9.58 11.94
C THR A 83 0.28 -10.13 11.07
N ALA A 84 0.62 -10.80 9.98
CA ALA A 84 -0.31 -11.55 9.12
C ALA A 84 -1.48 -10.72 8.60
N GLY A 85 -1.23 -9.55 8.02
CA GLY A 85 -2.31 -8.69 7.53
C GLY A 85 -1.93 -7.70 6.46
N LEU A 86 -2.95 -7.30 5.70
CA LEU A 86 -2.99 -6.06 4.95
C LEU A 86 -3.71 -5.03 5.82
N TRP A 87 -3.01 -3.96 6.16
CA TRP A 87 -3.44 -2.97 7.14
C TRP A 87 -3.74 -1.63 6.48
N LYS A 88 -4.94 -1.11 6.69
CA LYS A 88 -5.36 0.22 6.24
C LYS A 88 -4.92 1.26 7.25
N HIS A 89 -4.33 2.34 6.78
CA HIS A 89 -3.91 3.48 7.58
C HIS A 89 -4.87 4.66 7.40
N THR A 90 -5.18 5.35 8.49
CA THR A 90 -5.97 6.58 8.46
C THR A 90 -5.02 7.76 8.59
N VAL A 91 -4.77 8.44 7.48
CA VAL A 91 -3.85 9.58 7.40
C VAL A 91 -4.59 10.85 7.04
N GLU A 92 -4.16 11.97 7.65
CA GLU A 92 -4.67 13.31 7.36
C GLU A 92 -3.52 14.24 7.03
N ARG A 93 -3.75 15.18 6.12
CA ARG A 93 -2.76 16.21 5.80
C ARG A 93 -2.51 17.12 7.00
N ARG A 94 -1.22 17.38 7.27
CA ARG A 94 -0.78 18.31 8.29
C ARG A 94 0.39 19.15 7.78
N GLY A 95 0.11 20.37 7.38
CA GLY A 95 1.09 21.21 6.71
C GLY A 95 1.53 20.60 5.37
N ALA A 96 2.82 20.45 5.17
CA ALA A 96 3.39 19.82 3.97
C ALA A 96 3.46 18.28 4.03
N GLY A 97 3.09 17.68 5.16
CA GLY A 97 3.15 16.24 5.39
C GLY A 97 1.80 15.66 5.82
N PHE A 98 1.88 14.56 6.55
CA PHE A 98 0.73 13.80 7.04
C PHE A 98 0.91 13.45 8.52
N VAL A 99 -0.19 13.06 9.14
CA VAL A 99 -0.23 12.38 10.44
C VAL A 99 -1.14 11.16 10.33
N GLU A 100 -0.80 10.08 11.02
CA GLU A 100 -1.72 8.97 11.24
C GLU A 100 -2.63 9.31 12.43
N THR A 101 -3.95 9.36 12.20
CA THR A 101 -4.92 9.84 13.21
C THR A 101 -5.63 8.72 13.94
N ALA A 102 -5.48 7.49 13.47
CA ALA A 102 -6.04 6.30 14.13
C ALA A 102 -5.11 5.10 13.99
N LYS A 103 -5.25 4.12 14.88
CA LYS A 103 -4.52 2.85 14.76
C LYS A 103 -4.91 2.15 13.44
N PRO A 104 -3.96 1.47 12.79
CA PRO A 104 -4.26 0.71 11.57
C PRO A 104 -5.36 -0.31 11.80
N GLU A 105 -6.24 -0.41 10.82
CA GLU A 105 -7.29 -1.43 10.80
C GLU A 105 -6.92 -2.56 9.84
N ARG A 106 -7.13 -3.81 10.25
CA ARG A 106 -6.86 -4.95 9.38
C ARG A 106 -7.92 -5.05 8.29
N PHE A 107 -7.52 -4.81 7.03
CA PHE A 107 -8.38 -4.97 5.86
C PHE A 107 -8.59 -6.44 5.51
N ILE A 108 -7.51 -7.21 5.45
CA ILE A 108 -7.54 -8.65 5.20
C ILE A 108 -6.54 -9.34 6.12
N GLU A 109 -6.94 -10.46 6.71
CA GLU A 109 -6.02 -11.38 7.39
C GLU A 109 -5.50 -12.41 6.40
N VAL A 110 -4.20 -12.39 6.17
CA VAL A 110 -3.50 -13.33 5.28
C VAL A 110 -2.19 -13.70 5.94
N PRO A 111 -1.88 -15.00 6.10
CA PRO A 111 -0.61 -15.41 6.67
C PRO A 111 0.54 -14.95 5.76
N ARG A 112 1.50 -14.25 6.35
CA ARG A 112 2.75 -13.81 5.70
C ARG A 112 2.53 -13.14 4.34
N PRO A 113 1.75 -12.06 4.28
CA PRO A 113 1.59 -11.30 3.06
C PRO A 113 2.94 -10.74 2.62
N THR A 114 3.18 -10.67 1.32
CA THR A 114 4.42 -10.14 0.76
C THR A 114 4.21 -8.87 -0.02
N ASP A 115 3.09 -8.76 -0.72
CA ASP A 115 2.74 -7.57 -1.49
C ASP A 115 1.25 -7.51 -1.77
N ALA A 116 0.75 -6.31 -2.11
CA ALA A 116 -0.63 -6.09 -2.53
C ALA A 116 -0.69 -5.02 -3.61
N ASP A 117 -1.61 -5.19 -4.55
CA ASP A 117 -1.90 -4.22 -5.60
C ASP A 117 -3.39 -4.24 -5.96
N VAL A 118 -3.85 -3.22 -6.68
CA VAL A 118 -5.24 -3.10 -7.14
C VAL A 118 -5.26 -2.82 -8.64
N ASP A 119 -6.21 -3.41 -9.35
CA ASP A 119 -6.41 -3.13 -10.76
C ASP A 119 -7.57 -2.14 -11.02
N GLY A 120 -7.65 -1.65 -12.26
CA GLY A 120 -8.69 -0.71 -12.69
C GLY A 120 -10.09 -1.33 -12.83
N MET A 121 -10.30 -2.55 -12.35
CA MET A 121 -11.60 -3.18 -12.16
C MET A 121 -11.95 -3.33 -10.66
N SER A 122 -11.30 -2.56 -9.79
CA SER A 122 -11.49 -2.59 -8.33
C SER A 122 -11.26 -3.96 -7.72
N ARG A 123 -10.25 -4.69 -8.22
CA ARG A 123 -9.85 -6.00 -7.68
C ARG A 123 -8.50 -5.84 -6.98
N VAL A 124 -8.48 -6.08 -5.69
CA VAL A 124 -7.26 -6.12 -4.89
C VAL A 124 -6.66 -7.52 -4.97
N TYR A 125 -5.40 -7.59 -5.33
CA TYR A 125 -4.60 -8.81 -5.32
C TYR A 125 -3.61 -8.74 -4.18
N GLN A 126 -3.49 -9.83 -3.43
CA GLN A 126 -2.55 -9.92 -2.34
C GLN A 126 -1.77 -11.23 -2.43
N ALA A 127 -0.46 -11.13 -2.53
CA ALA A 127 0.44 -12.26 -2.51
C ALA A 127 0.77 -12.68 -1.08
N SER A 128 0.93 -13.98 -0.87
CA SER A 128 1.23 -14.57 0.41
C SER A 128 2.30 -15.65 0.30
N TRP A 129 3.20 -15.64 1.27
CA TRP A 129 4.14 -16.72 1.50
C TRP A 129 3.58 -17.66 2.58
N LYS A 130 2.97 -18.77 2.20
CA LYS A 130 2.43 -19.76 3.14
C LYS A 130 3.50 -20.65 3.79
N GLY A 131 4.73 -20.61 3.29
CA GLY A 131 5.81 -21.50 3.71
C GLY A 131 6.35 -21.26 5.14
N PRO A 132 7.33 -22.03 5.58
CA PRO A 132 7.96 -21.86 6.87
C PRO A 132 8.67 -20.49 6.97
N SER A 133 8.95 -20.04 8.19
CA SER A 133 9.68 -18.79 8.44
C SER A 133 11.16 -18.81 8.00
N SER A 134 11.66 -19.94 7.51
CA SER A 134 12.99 -20.00 6.93
C SER A 134 12.95 -19.57 5.45
N PHE A 135 13.92 -18.79 5.02
CA PHE A 135 14.11 -18.41 3.61
C PHE A 135 14.63 -19.59 2.74
N LYS A 136 14.36 -20.81 3.16
CA LYS A 136 14.71 -22.00 2.39
C LYS A 136 13.60 -22.35 1.42
N TRP A 137 13.97 -22.76 0.23
CA TRP A 137 13.01 -23.30 -0.72
C TRP A 137 12.26 -24.49 -0.10
N ALA A 138 10.95 -24.42 -0.08
CA ALA A 138 10.09 -25.42 0.54
C ALA A 138 9.12 -26.09 -0.45
N GLY A 139 9.33 -25.90 -1.76
CA GLY A 139 8.50 -26.44 -2.84
C GLY A 139 7.64 -25.39 -3.55
N ALA A 140 7.03 -25.77 -4.64
CA ALA A 140 6.27 -24.87 -5.51
C ALA A 140 4.89 -24.44 -4.96
N GLU A 141 4.39 -25.11 -3.91
CA GLU A 141 3.02 -24.89 -3.41
C GLU A 141 2.97 -24.02 -2.14
N HIS A 142 4.00 -23.23 -1.87
CA HIS A 142 4.09 -22.43 -0.65
C HIS A 142 3.71 -20.97 -0.82
N GLY A 143 3.36 -20.53 -2.01
CA GLY A 143 2.86 -19.20 -2.29
C GLY A 143 1.48 -19.25 -2.94
N TYR A 144 0.70 -18.22 -2.74
CA TYR A 144 -0.58 -18.02 -3.42
C TYR A 144 -0.91 -16.54 -3.53
N VAL A 145 -1.82 -16.23 -4.43
CA VAL A 145 -2.40 -14.90 -4.57
C VAL A 145 -3.90 -15.03 -4.31
N ILE A 146 -4.42 -14.13 -3.48
CA ILE A 146 -5.87 -13.98 -3.31
C ILE A 146 -6.35 -12.75 -4.06
N GLN A 147 -7.59 -12.79 -4.53
CA GLN A 147 -8.29 -11.67 -5.11
C GLN A 147 -9.46 -11.29 -4.21
N THR A 148 -9.54 -10.00 -3.88
CA THR A 148 -10.66 -9.42 -3.14
C THR A 148 -11.29 -8.33 -4.00
N ARG A 149 -12.63 -8.29 -4.04
CA ARG A 149 -13.38 -7.28 -4.77
C ARG A 149 -14.58 -6.81 -3.95
N PRO A 150 -15.08 -5.59 -4.21
CA PRO A 150 -16.33 -5.14 -3.58
C PRO A 150 -17.47 -6.10 -3.93
N LYS A 151 -18.29 -6.40 -2.93
CA LYS A 151 -19.53 -7.14 -3.13
C LYS A 151 -20.53 -6.22 -3.85
N ASP A 152 -21.32 -6.77 -4.71
CA ASP A 152 -22.40 -6.04 -5.42
C ASP A 152 -21.92 -4.87 -6.31
N PHE A 153 -20.63 -4.85 -6.67
CA PHE A 153 -20.05 -3.92 -7.63
C PHE A 153 -19.66 -4.64 -8.92
N SER A 154 -20.10 -4.11 -10.04
CA SER A 154 -19.75 -4.61 -11.38
C SER A 154 -18.97 -3.50 -12.10
N PRO A 155 -17.65 -3.61 -12.18
CA PRO A 155 -16.85 -2.63 -12.88
C PRO A 155 -17.09 -2.70 -14.39
N GLU A 156 -16.96 -1.59 -15.05
CA GLU A 156 -16.84 -1.55 -16.51
C GLU A 156 -15.56 -2.27 -16.96
N GLU A 157 -15.59 -2.87 -18.14
CA GLU A 157 -14.40 -3.44 -18.75
C GLU A 157 -13.32 -2.37 -18.96
N LEU A 158 -12.06 -2.78 -18.93
CA LEU A 158 -10.95 -1.88 -19.21
C LEU A 158 -10.93 -1.56 -20.70
N PRO A 159 -10.93 -0.28 -21.10
CA PRO A 159 -10.83 0.10 -22.49
C PRO A 159 -9.42 -0.18 -23.04
N GLU A 160 -9.31 -0.24 -24.35
CA GLU A 160 -8.01 -0.20 -25.03
C GLU A 160 -7.54 1.27 -25.08
N PHE A 161 -6.86 1.74 -24.05
CA PHE A 161 -6.49 3.15 -23.87
C PHE A 161 -5.82 3.77 -25.10
N GLN A 162 -4.99 3.03 -25.84
CA GLN A 162 -4.30 3.51 -27.05
C GLN A 162 -5.26 3.77 -28.23
N LYS A 163 -6.51 3.36 -28.15
CA LYS A 163 -7.51 3.60 -29.17
C LYS A 163 -8.47 4.74 -28.84
N LEU A 164 -8.35 5.30 -27.63
CA LEU A 164 -9.19 6.40 -27.17
C LEU A 164 -8.68 7.73 -27.71
N THR A 165 -9.59 8.67 -27.89
CA THR A 165 -9.28 10.06 -28.19
C THR A 165 -8.85 10.82 -26.92
N ASP A 166 -8.14 11.94 -27.10
CA ASP A 166 -7.72 12.78 -25.95
C ASP A 166 -8.88 13.19 -25.03
N PRO A 167 -10.06 13.60 -25.53
CA PRO A 167 -11.21 13.89 -24.66
C PRO A 167 -11.68 12.68 -23.83
N GLU A 168 -11.72 11.48 -24.42
CA GLU A 168 -12.09 10.25 -23.70
C GLU A 168 -11.05 9.88 -22.64
N LEU A 169 -9.76 10.08 -22.94
CA LEU A 169 -8.69 9.87 -21.98
C LEU A 169 -8.76 10.87 -20.80
N VAL A 170 -9.10 12.14 -21.08
CA VAL A 170 -9.29 13.16 -20.04
C VAL A 170 -10.48 12.79 -19.14
N GLU A 171 -11.60 12.33 -19.71
CA GLU A 171 -12.76 11.89 -18.92
C GLU A 171 -12.38 10.73 -17.97
N ILE A 172 -11.60 9.76 -18.44
CA ILE A 172 -11.12 8.67 -17.60
C ILE A 172 -10.13 9.17 -16.53
N PHE A 173 -9.26 10.13 -16.88
CA PHE A 173 -8.30 10.73 -15.96
C PHE A 173 -8.98 11.46 -14.80
N GLU A 174 -10.13 12.09 -15.05
CA GLU A 174 -10.96 12.77 -14.04
C GLU A 174 -11.90 11.80 -13.27
N GLY A 175 -11.89 10.52 -13.64
CA GLY A 175 -12.76 9.50 -13.05
C GLY A 175 -12.33 9.05 -11.66
N GLU A 176 -13.16 8.21 -11.04
CA GLU A 176 -12.98 7.76 -9.64
C GLU A 176 -11.93 6.65 -9.46
N SER A 177 -11.43 6.02 -10.53
CA SER A 177 -10.42 4.96 -10.45
C SER A 177 -9.02 5.53 -10.64
N GLN A 178 -8.19 5.48 -9.63
CA GLN A 178 -6.79 5.90 -9.72
C GLN A 178 -6.01 5.08 -10.76
N VAL A 179 -6.27 3.78 -10.83
CA VAL A 179 -5.55 2.90 -11.79
C VAL A 179 -5.90 3.27 -13.22
N ARG A 180 -7.18 3.53 -13.51
CA ARG A 180 -7.63 3.98 -14.83
C ARG A 180 -7.10 5.37 -15.16
N ALA A 181 -7.14 6.29 -14.20
CA ALA A 181 -6.61 7.64 -14.36
C ALA A 181 -5.11 7.63 -14.72
N LEU A 182 -4.32 6.83 -14.00
CA LEU A 182 -2.89 6.67 -14.30
C LEU A 182 -2.64 5.98 -15.66
N ALA A 183 -3.51 5.05 -16.07
CA ALA A 183 -3.42 4.42 -17.38
C ALA A 183 -3.74 5.41 -18.50
N ALA A 184 -4.77 6.23 -18.35
CA ALA A 184 -5.11 7.30 -19.29
C ALA A 184 -4.00 8.36 -19.40
N GLN A 185 -3.45 8.81 -18.27
CA GLN A 185 -2.35 9.77 -18.23
C GLN A 185 -1.11 9.30 -18.99
N ARG A 186 -0.83 7.99 -19.00
CA ARG A 186 0.33 7.44 -19.73
C ARG A 186 0.18 7.46 -21.25
N VAL A 187 -1.04 7.65 -21.76
CA VAL A 187 -1.34 7.69 -23.18
C VAL A 187 -1.49 9.12 -23.68
N LEU A 188 -1.97 10.04 -22.84
CA LEU A 188 -1.96 11.50 -23.09
C LEU A 188 -0.53 12.03 -23.23
#